data_99c5f798be5c2903bfe3c12956778a96
#
_entry.id   99c5f798be5c2903bfe3c12956778a96
#
_cell.length_a   1.000
_cell.length_b   1.000
_cell.length_c   1.000
_cell.angle_alpha   90.00
_cell.angle_beta   90.00
_cell.angle_gamma   90.00
#
_symmetry.space_group_name_H-M   'P 1'
#
loop_
_entity.id
_entity.type
_entity.pdbx_description
1 polymer ?
#
loop_
_entity_poly.entity_id
_entity_poly.type
_entity_poly.pdbx_seq_one_letter_code
_entity_poly.pdbx_strand_id
1 'polypeptide(L)'
;MKTHAYNILYLEDAMNNLGTMLDCAVNAAQCDLLVFYEMFLSSGVASQMEVGNPRYLSGMSGMELMQLVLKKSSDMAMPVLDYVPFDRTPEYWAGWALAYYQWYSAYSFSFIQRNGLSINTVLSLYPTLHEADLSKFVQTADTLIQTHLNTRKNMLKTIRKQSHFTQKELAELSGVTLRMIQAYEQGDQDIMKAEARTVFALARVLGCGAEVICG
;
A
#
# COMPACT_ATOMS: atom_id res chain seq x y z
N MET A 1 13.48 17.44 -10.84
CA MET A 1 13.63 16.06 -11.32
C MET A 1 12.90 15.16 -10.33
N LYS A 2 12.05 14.25 -10.79
CA LYS A 2 11.41 13.26 -9.91
C LYS A 2 12.48 12.24 -9.51
N THR A 3 12.71 12.05 -8.22
CA THR A 3 13.69 11.07 -7.72
C THR A 3 13.02 9.71 -7.68
N HIS A 4 13.53 8.74 -8.44
CA HIS A 4 13.07 7.36 -8.39
C HIS A 4 13.67 6.63 -7.17
N ALA A 5 13.05 5.52 -6.75
CA ALA A 5 13.46 4.81 -5.53
C ALA A 5 14.91 4.27 -5.59
N TYR A 6 15.34 3.80 -6.76
CA TYR A 6 16.68 3.27 -6.98
C TYR A 6 17.11 3.39 -8.46
N ASN A 7 18.34 2.94 -8.76
CA ASN A 7 18.91 3.04 -10.12
C ASN A 7 18.08 2.23 -11.13
N ILE A 8 17.77 2.85 -12.28
CA ILE A 8 16.99 2.26 -13.37
C ILE A 8 17.58 0.92 -13.90
N LEU A 9 18.87 0.69 -13.73
CA LEU A 9 19.53 -0.56 -14.16
C LEU A 9 18.96 -1.81 -13.45
N TYR A 10 18.36 -1.65 -12.27
CA TYR A 10 17.74 -2.74 -11.53
C TYR A 10 16.22 -2.86 -11.76
N LEU A 11 15.63 -1.93 -12.52
CA LEU A 11 14.16 -1.85 -12.62
C LEU A 11 13.56 -3.10 -13.26
N GLU A 12 14.11 -3.55 -14.39
CA GLU A 12 13.58 -4.72 -15.10
C GLU A 12 13.66 -5.99 -14.25
N ASP A 13 14.78 -6.21 -13.57
CA ASP A 13 14.93 -7.35 -12.65
C ASP A 13 13.95 -7.26 -11.48
N ALA A 14 13.80 -6.08 -10.88
CA ALA A 14 12.88 -5.88 -9.77
C ALA A 14 11.41 -6.16 -10.17
N MET A 15 11.01 -5.70 -11.37
CA MET A 15 9.69 -5.95 -11.93
C MET A 15 9.45 -7.45 -12.18
N ASN A 16 10.39 -8.10 -12.84
CA ASN A 16 10.31 -9.54 -13.14
C ASN A 16 10.31 -10.37 -11.85
N ASN A 17 11.14 -10.02 -10.89
CA ASN A 17 11.25 -10.75 -9.63
C ASN A 17 10.00 -10.59 -8.74
N LEU A 18 9.44 -9.38 -8.63
CA LEU A 18 8.20 -9.20 -7.88
C LEU A 18 7.01 -9.89 -8.58
N GLY A 19 6.96 -9.83 -9.92
CA GLY A 19 5.97 -10.55 -10.71
C GLY A 19 6.05 -12.05 -10.49
N THR A 20 7.24 -12.64 -10.66
CA THR A 20 7.46 -14.08 -10.44
C THR A 20 7.19 -14.49 -9.00
N MET A 21 7.54 -13.64 -8.03
CA MET A 21 7.32 -13.91 -6.61
C MET A 21 5.83 -14.08 -6.30
N LEU A 22 4.97 -13.15 -6.79
CA LEU A 22 3.53 -13.23 -6.57
C LEU A 22 2.89 -14.39 -7.33
N ASP A 23 3.31 -14.60 -8.58
CA ASP A 23 2.86 -15.72 -9.40
C ASP A 23 3.15 -17.07 -8.72
N CYS A 24 4.40 -17.31 -8.32
CA CYS A 24 4.79 -18.52 -7.61
C CYS A 24 4.04 -18.70 -6.28
N ALA A 25 3.79 -17.61 -5.54
CA ALA A 25 3.08 -17.68 -4.27
C ALA A 25 1.64 -18.19 -4.45
N VAL A 26 0.94 -17.69 -5.47
CA VAL A 26 -0.46 -18.06 -5.71
C VAL A 26 -0.56 -19.39 -6.49
N ASN A 27 0.14 -19.49 -7.61
CA ASN A 27 -0.09 -20.59 -8.56
C ASN A 27 0.74 -21.85 -8.24
N ALA A 28 1.89 -21.71 -7.59
CA ALA A 28 2.71 -22.85 -7.17
C ALA A 28 2.52 -23.22 -5.70
N ALA A 29 2.60 -22.25 -4.78
CA ALA A 29 2.48 -22.48 -3.34
C ALA A 29 1.03 -22.42 -2.84
N GLN A 30 0.04 -22.10 -3.70
CA GLN A 30 -1.40 -22.04 -3.40
C GLN A 30 -1.74 -21.12 -2.23
N CYS A 31 -0.97 -20.03 -2.08
CA CYS A 31 -1.24 -19.01 -1.08
C CYS A 31 -2.37 -18.09 -1.54
N ASP A 32 -3.16 -17.58 -0.59
CA ASP A 32 -3.99 -16.41 -0.87
C ASP A 32 -3.10 -15.20 -1.15
N LEU A 33 -3.41 -14.45 -2.21
CA LEU A 33 -2.59 -13.33 -2.67
C LEU A 33 -2.43 -12.24 -1.61
N LEU A 34 -3.53 -11.86 -0.94
CA LEU A 34 -3.49 -10.79 0.07
C LEU A 34 -2.69 -11.25 1.29
N VAL A 35 -2.91 -12.47 1.75
CA VAL A 35 -2.19 -13.06 2.89
C VAL A 35 -0.69 -13.12 2.60
N PHE A 36 -0.30 -13.60 1.42
CA PHE A 36 1.11 -13.64 1.02
C PHE A 36 1.71 -12.23 0.90
N TYR A 37 0.96 -11.29 0.35
CA TYR A 37 1.43 -9.91 0.20
C TYR A 37 1.67 -9.23 1.56
N GLU A 38 0.80 -9.46 2.55
CA GLU A 38 1.03 -8.99 3.93
C GLU A 38 2.26 -9.64 4.58
N MET A 39 2.52 -10.94 4.29
CA MET A 39 3.77 -11.59 4.69
C MET A 39 4.99 -10.92 4.02
N PHE A 40 4.91 -10.60 2.73
CA PHE A 40 5.96 -9.88 2.03
C PHE A 40 6.26 -8.53 2.69
N LEU A 41 5.23 -7.75 3.03
CA LEU A 41 5.37 -6.46 3.70
C LEU A 41 6.04 -6.58 5.08
N SER A 42 5.65 -7.60 5.85
CA SER A 42 6.14 -7.80 7.23
C SER A 42 7.48 -8.51 7.32
N SER A 43 7.88 -9.29 6.30
CA SER A 43 9.12 -10.08 6.28
C SER A 43 10.41 -9.25 6.25
N GLY A 44 10.31 -7.96 5.92
CA GLY A 44 11.44 -7.09 5.65
C GLY A 44 12.02 -7.23 4.22
N VAL A 45 11.50 -8.14 3.38
CA VAL A 45 11.90 -8.26 1.97
C VAL A 45 11.46 -7.01 1.20
N ALA A 46 10.23 -6.55 1.42
CA ALA A 46 9.70 -5.34 0.80
C ALA A 46 10.62 -4.12 1.04
N SER A 47 11.00 -3.87 2.29
CA SER A 47 11.86 -2.73 2.64
C SER A 47 13.25 -2.82 2.00
N GLN A 48 13.80 -4.02 1.80
CA GLN A 48 15.07 -4.20 1.09
C GLN A 48 14.94 -3.91 -0.40
N MET A 49 13.83 -4.25 -1.04
CA MET A 49 13.56 -3.87 -2.44
C MET A 49 13.36 -2.35 -2.56
N GLU A 50 12.62 -1.74 -1.64
CA GLU A 50 12.33 -0.29 -1.61
C GLU A 50 13.60 0.57 -1.57
N VAL A 51 14.60 0.16 -0.77
CA VAL A 51 15.88 0.88 -0.66
C VAL A 51 16.88 0.53 -1.78
N GLY A 52 16.46 -0.29 -2.74
CA GLY A 52 17.30 -0.62 -3.89
C GLY A 52 18.44 -1.59 -3.59
N ASN A 53 18.29 -2.49 -2.60
CA ASN A 53 19.32 -3.49 -2.29
C ASN A 53 19.50 -4.47 -3.46
N PRO A 54 20.70 -4.50 -4.14
CA PRO A 54 20.91 -5.30 -5.35
C PRO A 54 20.66 -6.79 -5.14
N ARG A 55 20.91 -7.30 -3.93
CA ARG A 55 20.65 -8.71 -3.61
C ARG A 55 19.18 -9.08 -3.79
N TYR A 56 18.26 -8.18 -3.45
CA TYR A 56 16.80 -8.41 -3.51
C TYR A 56 16.20 -7.97 -4.84
N LEU A 57 16.87 -7.08 -5.58
CA LEU A 57 16.39 -6.62 -6.88
C LEU A 57 16.79 -7.56 -8.02
N SER A 58 18.07 -8.01 -8.05
CA SER A 58 18.64 -8.81 -9.14
C SER A 58 19.44 -10.02 -8.68
N GLY A 59 19.85 -10.10 -7.41
CA GLY A 59 20.70 -11.18 -6.89
C GLY A 59 19.94 -12.43 -6.43
N MET A 60 18.61 -12.39 -6.39
CA MET A 60 17.71 -13.52 -6.09
C MET A 60 16.61 -13.56 -7.13
N SER A 61 16.20 -14.76 -7.52
CA SER A 61 15.02 -14.96 -8.36
C SER A 61 13.72 -14.69 -7.57
N GLY A 62 12.62 -14.44 -8.30
CA GLY A 62 11.30 -14.26 -7.67
C GLY A 62 10.87 -15.46 -6.84
N MET A 63 11.21 -16.69 -7.27
CA MET A 63 10.95 -17.91 -6.49
C MET A 63 11.75 -17.93 -5.18
N GLU A 64 13.03 -17.58 -5.21
CA GLU A 64 13.85 -17.50 -4.00
C GLU A 64 13.35 -16.42 -3.04
N LEU A 65 12.87 -15.29 -3.58
CA LEU A 65 12.23 -14.25 -2.77
C LEU A 65 10.94 -14.75 -2.12
N MET A 66 10.08 -15.46 -2.86
CA MET A 66 8.87 -16.09 -2.31
C MET A 66 9.21 -17.06 -1.17
N GLN A 67 10.19 -17.96 -1.38
CA GLN A 67 10.65 -18.88 -0.36
C GLN A 67 11.19 -18.15 0.87
N LEU A 68 11.95 -17.07 0.68
CA LEU A 68 12.47 -16.26 1.77
C LEU A 68 11.36 -15.60 2.59
N VAL A 69 10.31 -15.07 1.93
CA VAL A 69 9.14 -14.50 2.59
C VAL A 69 8.43 -15.56 3.44
N LEU A 70 8.12 -16.71 2.86
CA LEU A 70 7.44 -17.80 3.58
C LEU A 70 8.28 -18.30 4.77
N LYS A 71 9.58 -18.50 4.59
CA LYS A 71 10.48 -18.93 5.66
C LYS A 71 10.53 -17.93 6.82
N LYS A 72 10.44 -16.63 6.56
CA LYS A 72 10.46 -15.60 7.60
C LYS A 72 9.12 -15.45 8.31
N SER A 73 8.04 -15.84 7.67
CA SER A 73 6.67 -15.67 8.18
C SER A 73 6.09 -16.94 8.80
N SER A 74 6.67 -18.11 8.51
CA SER A 74 6.24 -19.41 9.05
C SER A 74 7.42 -20.36 9.17
N ASP A 75 7.45 -21.20 10.23
CA ASP A 75 8.43 -22.29 10.40
C ASP A 75 8.12 -23.52 9.51
N MET A 76 7.23 -23.37 8.51
CA MET A 76 6.85 -24.50 7.64
C MET A 76 8.01 -24.89 6.72
N ALA A 77 8.24 -26.19 6.62
CA ALA A 77 9.16 -26.74 5.63
C ALA A 77 8.66 -26.38 4.21
N MET A 78 9.53 -25.74 3.44
CA MET A 78 9.21 -25.31 2.08
C MET A 78 9.12 -26.53 1.16
N PRO A 79 8.03 -26.71 0.41
CA PRO A 79 8.00 -27.69 -0.67
C PRO A 79 9.03 -27.31 -1.75
N VAL A 80 9.74 -28.28 -2.27
CA VAL A 80 10.51 -28.10 -3.51
C VAL A 80 9.48 -27.93 -4.62
N LEU A 81 9.35 -26.70 -5.11
CA LEU A 81 8.40 -26.39 -6.18
C LEU A 81 9.11 -26.58 -7.53
N ASP A 82 8.68 -27.58 -8.28
CA ASP A 82 9.03 -27.72 -9.71
C ASP A 82 7.97 -26.94 -10.53
N TYR A 83 8.01 -25.62 -10.39
CA TYR A 83 7.08 -24.71 -11.06
C TYR A 83 7.82 -23.90 -12.11
N VAL A 84 7.42 -24.08 -13.34
CA VAL A 84 7.85 -23.22 -14.46
C VAL A 84 6.63 -22.44 -14.91
N PRO A 85 6.64 -21.09 -14.78
CA PRO A 85 5.54 -20.28 -15.29
C PRO A 85 5.37 -20.55 -16.79
N PHE A 86 4.21 -21.05 -17.20
CA PHE A 86 3.94 -21.33 -18.62
C PHE A 86 3.48 -20.06 -19.35
N ASP A 87 2.85 -19.13 -18.62
CA ASP A 87 2.33 -17.88 -19.17
C ASP A 87 2.41 -16.75 -18.11
N ARG A 88 2.29 -15.50 -18.55
CA ARG A 88 2.25 -14.33 -17.65
C ARG A 88 0.86 -14.21 -17.04
N THR A 89 0.71 -14.69 -15.81
CA THR A 89 -0.54 -14.66 -15.08
C THR A 89 -0.95 -13.25 -14.65
N PRO A 90 -2.22 -13.04 -14.26
CA PRO A 90 -2.65 -11.78 -13.65
C PRO A 90 -1.83 -11.41 -12.41
N GLU A 91 -1.43 -12.38 -11.59
CA GLU A 91 -0.60 -12.21 -10.40
C GLU A 91 0.82 -11.76 -10.76
N TYR A 92 1.40 -12.35 -11.80
CA TYR A 92 2.68 -11.89 -12.34
C TYR A 92 2.60 -10.42 -12.76
N TRP A 93 1.58 -10.07 -13.56
CA TRP A 93 1.39 -8.71 -14.02
C TRP A 93 1.20 -7.73 -12.86
N ALA A 94 0.42 -8.11 -11.85
CA ALA A 94 0.18 -7.27 -10.68
C ALA A 94 1.48 -6.93 -9.94
N GLY A 95 2.34 -7.93 -9.71
CA GLY A 95 3.66 -7.72 -9.12
C GLY A 95 4.58 -6.87 -10.00
N TRP A 96 4.62 -7.17 -11.29
CA TRP A 96 5.42 -6.46 -12.28
C TRP A 96 5.06 -4.98 -12.37
N ALA A 97 3.78 -4.65 -12.48
CA ALA A 97 3.29 -3.28 -12.55
C ALA A 97 3.47 -2.53 -11.22
N LEU A 98 3.28 -3.23 -10.09
CA LEU A 98 3.45 -2.65 -8.76
C LEU A 98 4.92 -2.31 -8.47
N ALA A 99 5.88 -3.16 -8.89
CA ALA A 99 7.30 -2.85 -8.76
C ALA A 99 7.69 -1.61 -9.57
N TYR A 100 7.17 -1.47 -10.78
CA TYR A 100 7.35 -0.26 -11.58
C TYR A 100 6.80 0.98 -10.85
N TYR A 101 5.59 0.89 -10.32
CA TYR A 101 4.96 2.01 -9.62
C TYR A 101 5.72 2.39 -8.34
N GLN A 102 6.19 1.42 -7.58
CA GLN A 102 7.03 1.64 -6.41
C GLN A 102 8.31 2.41 -6.79
N TRP A 103 9.02 1.93 -7.81
CA TRP A 103 10.21 2.62 -8.31
C TRP A 103 9.92 4.04 -8.78
N TYR A 104 8.85 4.22 -9.56
CA TYR A 104 8.44 5.50 -10.14
C TYR A 104 8.02 6.52 -9.10
N SER A 105 7.23 6.11 -8.11
CA SER A 105 6.68 7.00 -7.08
C SER A 105 7.62 7.21 -5.89
N ALA A 106 8.54 6.29 -5.67
CA ALA A 106 9.37 6.17 -4.47
C ALA A 106 8.54 5.99 -3.17
N TYR A 107 7.27 5.61 -3.27
CA TYR A 107 6.47 5.22 -2.11
C TYR A 107 6.89 3.83 -1.62
N SER A 108 6.73 3.56 -0.31
CA SER A 108 6.88 2.20 0.19
C SER A 108 5.70 1.32 -0.26
N PHE A 109 5.92 0.02 -0.41
CA PHE A 109 4.85 -0.94 -0.70
C PHE A 109 3.73 -0.89 0.34
N SER A 110 4.09 -0.73 1.62
CA SER A 110 3.12 -0.56 2.70
C SER A 110 2.29 0.71 2.56
N PHE A 111 2.88 1.82 2.11
CA PHE A 111 2.14 3.05 1.83
C PHE A 111 1.15 2.84 0.69
N ILE A 112 1.58 2.24 -0.41
CA ILE A 112 0.76 1.94 -1.59
C ILE A 112 -0.44 1.07 -1.19
N GLN A 113 -0.19 -0.04 -0.46
CA GLN A 113 -1.20 -0.98 0.02
C GLN A 113 -2.29 -0.30 0.85
N ARG A 114 -1.89 0.62 1.75
CA ARG A 114 -2.81 1.26 2.71
C ARG A 114 -3.53 2.49 2.16
N ASN A 115 -3.10 3.02 1.02
CA ASN A 115 -3.62 4.28 0.50
C ASN A 115 -4.35 4.13 -0.85
N GLY A 116 -5.18 3.08 -0.97
CA GLY A 116 -6.14 2.95 -2.07
C GLY A 116 -5.66 2.10 -3.25
N LEU A 117 -4.40 1.64 -3.25
CA LEU A 117 -3.88 0.74 -4.27
C LEU A 117 -3.43 -0.59 -3.64
N SER A 118 -4.39 -1.31 -3.02
CA SER A 118 -4.12 -2.64 -2.46
C SER A 118 -3.74 -3.63 -3.57
N ILE A 119 -3.06 -4.73 -3.21
CA ILE A 119 -2.67 -5.75 -4.19
C ILE A 119 -3.89 -6.34 -4.93
N ASN A 120 -5.03 -6.50 -4.25
CA ASN A 120 -6.27 -6.93 -4.88
C ASN A 120 -6.82 -5.86 -5.84
N THR A 121 -6.68 -4.57 -5.51
CA THR A 121 -7.02 -3.47 -6.42
C THR A 121 -6.13 -3.52 -7.67
N VAL A 122 -4.81 -3.70 -7.51
CA VAL A 122 -3.89 -3.85 -8.65
C VAL A 122 -4.31 -5.02 -9.52
N LEU A 123 -4.58 -6.19 -8.93
CA LEU A 123 -5.02 -7.38 -9.66
C LEU A 123 -6.33 -7.12 -10.44
N SER A 124 -7.28 -6.38 -9.86
CA SER A 124 -8.54 -6.04 -10.52
C SER A 124 -8.39 -5.14 -11.74
N LEU A 125 -7.27 -4.45 -11.88
CA LEU A 125 -6.95 -3.62 -13.04
C LEU A 125 -6.41 -4.44 -14.22
N TYR A 126 -6.01 -5.71 -14.00
CA TYR A 126 -5.43 -6.57 -15.04
C TYR A 126 -6.27 -6.61 -16.32
N PRO A 127 -7.58 -6.88 -16.32
CA PRO A 127 -8.35 -7.02 -17.54
C PRO A 127 -8.35 -5.79 -18.43
N THR A 128 -8.10 -4.60 -17.85
CA THR A 128 -8.16 -3.32 -18.57
C THR A 128 -6.79 -2.72 -18.88
N LEU A 129 -5.75 -3.09 -18.12
CA LEU A 129 -4.45 -2.41 -18.19
C LEU A 129 -3.29 -3.32 -18.58
N HIS A 130 -3.46 -4.65 -18.67
CA HIS A 130 -2.34 -5.55 -18.96
C HIS A 130 -1.72 -5.35 -20.35
N GLU A 131 -2.49 -4.88 -21.33
CA GLU A 131 -2.01 -4.54 -22.68
C GLU A 131 -1.71 -3.05 -22.85
N ALA A 132 -2.01 -2.23 -21.82
CA ALA A 132 -1.81 -0.80 -21.90
C ALA A 132 -0.35 -0.41 -21.55
N ASP A 133 0.04 0.77 -22.03
CA ASP A 133 1.31 1.39 -21.60
C ASP A 133 1.31 1.63 -20.08
N LEU A 134 2.48 1.39 -19.44
CA LEU A 134 2.64 1.58 -18.00
C LEU A 134 2.31 2.99 -17.50
N SER A 135 2.39 4.01 -18.36
CA SER A 135 1.97 5.36 -18.00
C SER A 135 0.49 5.45 -17.63
N LYS A 136 -0.36 4.61 -18.24
CA LYS A 136 -1.80 4.53 -17.87
C LYS A 136 -1.99 3.89 -16.50
N PHE A 137 -1.20 2.85 -16.21
CA PHE A 137 -1.22 2.25 -14.87
C PHE A 137 -0.80 3.28 -13.82
N VAL A 138 0.29 4.04 -14.06
CA VAL A 138 0.75 5.11 -13.15
C VAL A 138 -0.33 6.16 -12.94
N GLN A 139 -0.98 6.65 -13.99
CA GLN A 139 -2.06 7.64 -13.88
C GLN A 139 -3.24 7.12 -13.05
N THR A 140 -3.63 5.87 -13.27
CA THR A 140 -4.69 5.21 -12.49
C THR A 140 -4.29 5.06 -11.03
N ALA A 141 -3.08 4.59 -10.76
CA ALA A 141 -2.53 4.43 -9.42
C ALA A 141 -2.46 5.76 -8.67
N ASP A 142 -1.92 6.80 -9.30
CA ASP A 142 -1.87 8.16 -8.73
C ASP A 142 -3.27 8.67 -8.41
N THR A 143 -4.24 8.47 -9.31
CA THR A 143 -5.64 8.89 -9.09
C THR A 143 -6.27 8.17 -7.90
N LEU A 144 -6.10 6.86 -7.79
CA LEU A 144 -6.64 6.06 -6.69
C LEU A 144 -6.05 6.49 -5.35
N ILE A 145 -4.72 6.66 -5.28
CA ILE A 145 -4.04 7.10 -4.06
C ILE A 145 -4.49 8.52 -3.68
N GLN A 146 -4.52 9.46 -4.62
CA GLN A 146 -4.95 10.83 -4.34
C GLN A 146 -6.41 10.90 -3.88
N THR A 147 -7.30 10.12 -4.51
CA THR A 147 -8.70 10.03 -4.10
C THR A 147 -8.82 9.51 -2.67
N HIS A 148 -8.08 8.44 -2.35
CA HIS A 148 -8.07 7.86 -1.01
C HIS A 148 -7.55 8.86 0.03
N LEU A 149 -6.43 9.52 -0.24
CA LEU A 149 -5.85 10.54 0.64
C LEU A 149 -6.78 11.74 0.84
N ASN A 150 -7.48 12.19 -0.20
CA ASN A 150 -8.45 13.28 -0.11
C ASN A 150 -9.70 12.86 0.69
N THR A 151 -10.15 11.63 0.54
CA THR A 151 -11.25 11.08 1.35
C THR A 151 -10.88 11.06 2.83
N ARG A 152 -9.66 10.60 3.17
CA ARG A 152 -9.16 10.59 4.55
C ARG A 152 -9.06 12.00 5.14
N LYS A 153 -8.51 12.97 4.40
CA LYS A 153 -8.43 14.37 4.87
C LYS A 153 -9.80 14.94 5.22
N ASN A 154 -10.85 14.53 4.52
CA ASN A 154 -12.20 15.01 4.74
C ASN A 154 -13.01 14.17 5.74
N MET A 155 -12.47 13.05 6.27
CA MET A 155 -13.22 12.11 7.11
C MET A 155 -13.73 12.79 8.39
N LEU A 156 -12.88 13.50 9.13
CA LEU A 156 -13.28 14.25 10.32
C LEU A 156 -14.43 15.23 10.01
N LYS A 157 -14.31 15.97 8.92
CA LYS A 157 -15.34 16.91 8.46
C LYS A 157 -16.66 16.23 8.13
N THR A 158 -16.58 15.08 7.48
CA THR A 158 -17.76 14.28 7.09
C THR A 158 -18.48 13.77 8.32
N ILE A 159 -17.77 13.14 9.26
CA ILE A 159 -18.35 12.60 10.49
C ILE A 159 -18.95 13.72 11.34
N ARG A 160 -18.23 14.83 11.52
CA ARG A 160 -18.75 15.99 12.26
C ARG A 160 -20.05 16.50 11.67
N LYS A 161 -20.15 16.63 10.34
CA LYS A 161 -21.39 17.07 9.68
C LYS A 161 -22.53 16.06 9.84
N GLN A 162 -22.24 14.77 9.77
CA GLN A 162 -23.21 13.70 10.01
C GLN A 162 -23.72 13.70 11.46
N SER A 163 -22.85 14.06 12.39
CA SER A 163 -23.21 14.22 13.83
C SER A 163 -23.81 15.61 14.13
N HIS A 164 -24.07 16.43 13.11
CA HIS A 164 -24.68 17.75 13.21
C HIS A 164 -23.93 18.78 14.07
N PHE A 165 -22.62 18.59 14.28
CA PHE A 165 -21.80 19.57 15.00
C PHE A 165 -21.19 20.63 14.06
N THR A 166 -21.17 21.87 14.54
CA THR A 166 -20.28 22.92 13.99
C THR A 166 -18.84 22.65 14.43
N GLN A 167 -17.88 23.25 13.76
CA GLN A 167 -16.47 23.17 14.17
C GLN A 167 -16.25 23.73 15.57
N LYS A 168 -16.99 24.80 15.92
CA LYS A 168 -16.93 25.45 17.24
C LYS A 168 -17.47 24.54 18.36
N GLU A 169 -18.63 23.95 18.15
CA GLU A 169 -19.22 23.00 19.12
C GLU A 169 -18.33 21.79 19.33
N LEU A 170 -17.77 21.24 18.23
CA LEU A 170 -16.83 20.13 18.34
C LEU A 170 -15.57 20.55 19.14
N ALA A 171 -15.07 21.75 18.96
CA ALA A 171 -13.92 22.27 19.71
C ALA A 171 -14.25 22.41 21.21
N GLU A 172 -15.39 22.98 21.53
CA GLU A 172 -15.84 23.18 22.92
C GLU A 172 -16.05 21.84 23.64
N LEU A 173 -16.68 20.86 22.99
CA LEU A 173 -16.99 19.56 23.58
C LEU A 173 -15.76 18.64 23.68
N SER A 174 -14.87 18.69 22.71
CA SER A 174 -13.69 17.81 22.69
C SER A 174 -12.49 18.39 23.45
N GLY A 175 -12.48 19.71 23.72
CA GLY A 175 -11.32 20.41 24.26
C GLY A 175 -10.17 20.60 23.25
N VAL A 176 -10.38 20.24 21.99
CA VAL A 176 -9.43 20.49 20.89
C VAL A 176 -9.68 21.88 20.33
N THR A 177 -8.62 22.65 20.14
CA THR A 177 -8.78 24.03 19.67
C THR A 177 -9.45 24.11 18.30
N LEU A 178 -10.28 25.12 18.07
CA LEU A 178 -10.96 25.35 16.79
C LEU A 178 -9.94 25.40 15.62
N ARG A 179 -8.79 26.04 15.85
CA ARG A 179 -7.70 26.11 14.86
C ARG A 179 -7.18 24.74 14.46
N MET A 180 -7.01 23.82 15.41
CA MET A 180 -6.57 22.46 15.12
C MET A 180 -7.64 21.68 14.34
N ILE A 181 -8.92 21.79 14.70
CA ILE A 181 -10.00 21.16 13.96
C ILE A 181 -10.03 21.67 12.52
N GLN A 182 -9.90 22.98 12.32
CA GLN A 182 -9.84 23.58 10.99
C GLN A 182 -8.64 23.06 10.19
N ALA A 183 -7.45 23.00 10.79
CA ALA A 183 -6.25 22.48 10.15
C ALA A 183 -6.39 21.01 9.73
N TYR A 184 -6.99 20.16 10.57
CA TYR A 184 -7.27 18.76 10.22
C TYR A 184 -8.29 18.65 9.08
N GLU A 185 -9.38 19.42 9.12
CA GLU A 185 -10.42 19.37 8.08
C GLU A 185 -9.99 19.98 6.74
N GLN A 186 -9.02 20.90 6.75
CA GLN A 186 -8.43 21.50 5.55
C GLN A 186 -7.27 20.64 4.98
N GLY A 187 -6.76 19.72 5.81
CA GLY A 187 -5.62 18.87 5.45
C GLY A 187 -4.27 19.57 5.60
N ASP A 188 -4.23 20.72 6.29
CA ASP A 188 -3.00 21.43 6.63
C ASP A 188 -2.20 20.67 7.69
N GLN A 189 -2.89 19.86 8.50
CA GLN A 189 -2.30 18.92 9.43
C GLN A 189 -2.91 17.54 9.25
N ASP A 190 -2.05 16.52 9.36
CA ASP A 190 -2.45 15.13 9.27
C ASP A 190 -2.92 14.65 10.65
N ILE A 191 -4.20 14.27 10.76
CA ILE A 191 -4.79 13.78 12.01
C ILE A 191 -4.13 12.47 12.49
N MET A 192 -3.53 11.68 11.60
CA MET A 192 -2.76 10.49 11.94
C MET A 192 -1.50 10.78 12.74
N LYS A 193 -0.99 12.02 12.66
CA LYS A 193 0.16 12.51 13.42
C LYS A 193 -0.25 13.25 14.68
N ALA A 194 -1.55 13.34 14.95
CA ALA A 194 -2.05 13.94 16.17
C ALA A 194 -1.73 13.07 17.39
N GLU A 195 -1.62 13.71 18.56
CA GLU A 195 -1.50 12.95 19.79
C GLU A 195 -2.75 12.06 19.98
N ALA A 196 -2.57 10.84 20.46
CA ALA A 196 -3.65 9.88 20.68
C ALA A 196 -4.80 10.48 21.51
N ARG A 197 -4.48 11.29 22.53
CA ARG A 197 -5.49 11.97 23.35
C ARG A 197 -6.40 12.89 22.51
N THR A 198 -5.88 13.56 21.48
CA THR A 198 -6.64 14.44 20.59
C THR A 198 -7.62 13.60 19.76
N VAL A 199 -7.14 12.51 19.17
CA VAL A 199 -7.97 11.60 18.36
C VAL A 199 -9.09 10.99 19.22
N PHE A 200 -8.78 10.49 20.41
CA PHE A 200 -9.78 9.92 21.31
C PHE A 200 -10.79 10.95 21.82
N ALA A 201 -10.37 12.20 22.06
CA ALA A 201 -11.29 13.27 22.46
C ALA A 201 -12.31 13.59 21.36
N LEU A 202 -11.87 13.68 20.11
CA LEU A 202 -12.74 13.87 18.96
C LEU A 202 -13.66 12.68 18.73
N ALA A 203 -13.13 11.46 18.77
CA ALA A 203 -13.88 10.22 18.59
C ALA A 203 -15.03 10.09 19.62
N ARG A 204 -14.74 10.39 20.88
CA ARG A 204 -15.73 10.36 21.96
C ARG A 204 -16.90 11.32 21.72
N VAL A 205 -16.62 12.55 21.29
CA VAL A 205 -17.68 13.55 21.02
C VAL A 205 -18.49 13.17 19.79
N LEU A 206 -17.83 12.61 18.78
CA LEU A 206 -18.47 12.21 17.52
C LEU A 206 -19.17 10.85 17.60
N GLY A 207 -19.03 10.12 18.71
CA GLY A 207 -19.67 8.82 18.93
C GLY A 207 -19.14 7.71 18.01
N CYS A 208 -17.88 7.77 17.60
CA CYS A 208 -17.28 6.80 16.69
C CYS A 208 -15.94 6.28 17.24
N GLY A 209 -15.39 5.24 16.61
CA GLY A 209 -14.05 4.75 16.91
C GLY A 209 -12.96 5.73 16.43
N ALA A 210 -11.80 5.70 17.07
CA ALA A 210 -10.65 6.51 16.66
C ALA A 210 -10.18 6.15 15.24
N GLU A 211 -10.26 4.88 14.87
CA GLU A 211 -9.94 4.35 13.54
C GLU A 211 -10.82 4.98 12.45
N VAL A 212 -12.07 5.30 12.75
CA VAL A 212 -13.00 5.91 11.77
C VAL A 212 -12.60 7.36 11.44
N ILE A 213 -12.06 8.08 12.43
CA ILE A 213 -11.58 9.46 12.21
C ILE A 213 -10.27 9.46 11.45
N CYS A 214 -9.44 8.45 11.71
CA CYS A 214 -8.14 8.30 11.09
C CYS A 214 -8.21 7.74 9.66
N GLY A 215 -9.30 7.04 9.28
CA GLY A 215 -9.55 6.50 7.94
C GLY A 215 -8.85 5.19 7.66
#